data_d41c220d3e9b3cd6e668976a6c7a036b
#
_entry.id   d41c220d3e9b3cd6e668976a6c7a036b
#
_cell.length_a   1.000
_cell.length_b   1.000
_cell.length_c   1.000
_cell.angle_alpha   90.00
_cell.angle_beta   90.00
_cell.angle_gamma   90.00
#
_symmetry.space_group_name_H-M   'P 1'
#
loop_
_entity.id
_entity.type
_entity.pdbx_description
1 polymer ?
#
loop_
_entity_poly.entity_id
_entity_poly.type
_entity_poly.pdbx_seq_one_letter_code
_entity_poly.pdbx_strand_id
1 'polypeptide(L)'
;GSFAHDPVPPPGARGGSEFLERRRWVDLPPGAITVAAVTVGAGGEQQLTLPGEEFVLVRSGTLVLRQAGAEIRLAAGEQALLLRGLPLSWSSADGAQLVVLRCTAGPQPALSQPVKIDTSAALSPSNPPLAELLVGPTPQCRSHASYRSASGEFVCGTWDSTPYHRLPMTFQHFELMHLLEGSVTF
;
A
#
# COMPACT_ATOMS: atom_id res chain seq x y z
N GLY A 1 14.98 1.22 3.41
CA GLY A 1 15.28 1.72 2.08
C GLY A 1 15.19 3.24 2.00
N SER A 2 16.10 3.87 1.28
CA SER A 2 16.14 5.31 1.04
C SER A 2 15.37 5.64 -0.23
N PHE A 3 14.68 6.78 -0.25
CA PHE A 3 14.06 7.26 -1.48
C PHE A 3 15.16 7.83 -2.40
N ALA A 4 15.26 7.30 -3.63
CA ALA A 4 16.17 7.85 -4.64
C ALA A 4 15.74 9.28 -5.00
N HIS A 5 16.71 10.18 -5.10
CA HIS A 5 16.51 11.56 -5.56
C HIS A 5 16.62 11.61 -7.08
N ASP A 6 15.52 11.41 -7.79
CA ASP A 6 15.42 11.90 -9.15
C ASP A 6 14.94 13.36 -9.15
N PRO A 7 15.48 14.22 -10.01
CA PRO A 7 15.07 15.61 -10.07
C PRO A 7 13.60 15.69 -10.47
N VAL A 8 12.81 16.40 -9.66
CA VAL A 8 11.41 16.73 -9.97
C VAL A 8 11.39 17.51 -11.29
N PRO A 9 10.74 17.00 -12.34
CA PRO A 9 10.59 17.80 -13.56
C PRO A 9 9.78 19.08 -13.26
N PRO A 10 10.07 20.19 -13.90
CA PRO A 10 9.38 21.46 -13.65
C PRO A 10 7.88 21.33 -13.97
N PRO A 11 7.00 22.06 -13.25
CA PRO A 11 5.57 22.08 -13.54
C PRO A 11 5.36 22.63 -14.95
N GLY A 12 4.76 21.81 -15.84
CA GLY A 12 4.46 22.22 -17.21
C GLY A 12 4.87 21.25 -18.32
N ALA A 13 5.54 20.14 -18.03
CA ALA A 13 5.84 19.12 -19.04
C ALA A 13 4.54 18.42 -19.45
N ARG A 14 4.04 18.74 -20.65
CA ARG A 14 2.89 18.09 -21.28
C ARG A 14 3.22 16.63 -21.55
N GLY A 15 2.38 15.69 -21.06
CA GLY A 15 2.25 14.38 -21.66
C GLY A 15 2.37 13.15 -20.76
N GLY A 16 2.51 13.25 -19.42
CA GLY A 16 2.58 12.07 -18.56
C GLY A 16 1.53 12.08 -17.44
N SER A 17 1.06 10.90 -17.04
CA SER A 17 0.16 10.73 -15.89
C SER A 17 0.84 11.14 -14.59
N GLU A 18 0.22 12.04 -13.83
CA GLU A 18 0.74 12.38 -12.48
C GLU A 18 0.75 11.15 -11.57
N PHE A 19 -0.27 10.32 -11.65
CA PHE A 19 -0.42 9.14 -10.81
C PHE A 19 0.55 8.02 -11.21
N LEU A 20 0.79 7.81 -12.49
CA LEU A 20 1.59 6.68 -12.98
C LEU A 20 3.07 7.01 -13.18
N GLU A 21 3.41 8.20 -13.61
CA GLU A 21 4.73 8.54 -14.11
C GLU A 21 5.54 9.43 -13.15
N ARG A 22 4.86 10.26 -12.33
CA ARG A 22 5.52 11.12 -11.35
C ARG A 22 5.77 10.40 -10.03
N ARG A 23 6.57 9.31 -10.08
CA ARG A 23 6.86 8.46 -8.93
C ARG A 23 8.32 8.57 -8.50
N ARG A 24 8.54 8.79 -7.22
CA ARG A 24 9.85 8.63 -6.59
C ARG A 24 9.93 7.20 -6.04
N TRP A 25 10.69 6.38 -6.74
CA TRP A 25 10.84 4.98 -6.39
C TRP A 25 11.73 4.78 -5.16
N VAL A 26 11.38 3.81 -4.34
CA VAL A 26 12.26 3.28 -3.30
C VAL A 26 13.25 2.33 -3.98
N ASP A 27 14.52 2.46 -3.62
CA ASP A 27 15.56 1.53 -4.10
C ASP A 27 15.36 0.16 -3.43
N LEU A 28 14.84 -0.79 -4.20
CA LEU A 28 14.59 -2.17 -3.81
C LEU A 28 15.28 -3.10 -4.80
N PRO A 29 15.65 -4.32 -4.38
CA PRO A 29 16.09 -5.36 -5.32
C PRO A 29 15.09 -5.55 -6.45
N PRO A 30 15.55 -5.80 -7.70
CA PRO A 30 14.65 -6.07 -8.82
C PRO A 30 13.69 -7.22 -8.54
N GLY A 31 12.39 -7.02 -8.86
CA GLY A 31 11.37 -8.04 -8.61
C GLY A 31 9.96 -7.53 -8.95
N ALA A 32 8.98 -8.33 -8.57
CA ALA A 32 7.57 -8.04 -8.82
C ALA A 32 7.00 -6.93 -7.92
N ILE A 33 7.72 -6.57 -6.86
CA ILE A 33 7.28 -5.55 -5.90
C ILE A 33 8.06 -4.27 -6.14
N THR A 34 7.35 -3.16 -6.25
CA THR A 34 7.92 -1.82 -6.28
C THR A 34 7.16 -0.90 -5.32
N VAL A 35 7.88 0.03 -4.70
CA VAL A 35 7.32 1.03 -3.79
C VAL A 35 7.71 2.41 -4.26
N ALA A 36 6.78 3.35 -4.23
CA ALA A 36 7.02 4.72 -4.62
C ALA A 36 6.27 5.73 -3.74
N ALA A 37 6.85 6.90 -3.61
CA ALA A 37 6.12 8.10 -3.21
C ALA A 37 5.55 8.79 -4.46
N VAL A 38 4.29 9.20 -4.37
CA VAL A 38 3.58 9.89 -5.44
C VAL A 38 3.01 11.19 -4.89
N THR A 39 3.14 12.27 -5.64
CA THR A 39 2.48 13.54 -5.34
C THR A 39 1.59 13.90 -6.52
N VAL A 40 0.31 14.06 -6.26
CA VAL A 40 -0.67 14.52 -7.23
C VAL A 40 -1.14 15.92 -6.87
N GLY A 41 -1.32 16.77 -7.87
CA GLY A 41 -1.90 18.11 -7.70
C GLY A 41 -3.42 18.09 -7.55
N ALA A 42 -4.00 19.27 -7.36
CA ALA A 42 -5.45 19.44 -7.50
C ALA A 42 -5.87 19.13 -8.95
N GLY A 43 -6.92 18.32 -9.12
CA GLY A 43 -7.36 17.87 -10.43
C GLY A 43 -7.69 16.40 -10.47
N GLY A 44 -7.42 15.76 -11.58
CA GLY A 44 -7.65 14.32 -11.74
C GLY A 44 -7.32 13.83 -13.15
N GLU A 45 -7.29 12.52 -13.29
CA GLU A 45 -7.07 11.81 -14.55
C GLU A 45 -8.08 10.68 -14.71
N GLN A 46 -8.37 10.32 -15.95
CA GLN A 46 -9.33 9.28 -16.27
C GLN A 46 -8.70 8.20 -17.13
N GLN A 47 -9.25 6.99 -17.03
CA GLN A 47 -8.90 5.85 -17.88
C GLN A 47 -7.42 5.41 -17.78
N LEU A 48 -6.83 5.56 -16.62
CA LEU A 48 -5.53 4.96 -16.33
C LEU A 48 -5.67 3.44 -16.22
N THR A 49 -4.62 2.72 -16.54
CA THR A 49 -4.58 1.26 -16.35
C THR A 49 -3.32 0.91 -15.56
N LEU A 50 -3.50 0.18 -14.47
CA LEU A 50 -2.40 -0.25 -13.61
C LEU A 50 -1.78 -1.56 -14.15
N PRO A 51 -0.44 -1.65 -14.21
CA PRO A 51 0.24 -2.87 -14.64
C PRO A 51 0.30 -3.97 -13.57
N GLY A 52 -0.03 -3.65 -12.32
CA GLY A 52 -0.09 -4.54 -11.17
C GLY A 52 -1.16 -4.09 -10.18
N GLU A 53 -1.48 -4.89 -9.20
CA GLU A 53 -2.27 -4.43 -8.06
C GLU A 53 -1.50 -3.36 -7.31
N GLU A 54 -2.18 -2.30 -6.87
CA GLU A 54 -1.57 -1.24 -6.09
C GLU A 54 -2.27 -1.04 -4.76
N PHE A 55 -1.52 -1.22 -3.68
CA PHE A 55 -1.89 -0.71 -2.37
C PHE A 55 -1.50 0.76 -2.31
N VAL A 56 -2.48 1.61 -2.01
CA VAL A 56 -2.31 3.07 -1.93
C VAL A 56 -2.59 3.53 -0.52
N LEU A 57 -1.64 4.24 0.07
CA LEU A 57 -1.77 4.94 1.35
C LEU A 57 -1.73 6.44 1.12
N VAL A 58 -2.74 7.18 1.55
CA VAL A 58 -2.74 8.64 1.55
C VAL A 58 -1.99 9.14 2.79
N ARG A 59 -0.88 9.83 2.59
CA ARG A 59 -0.10 10.44 3.68
C ARG A 59 -0.62 11.82 4.09
N SER A 60 -1.05 12.59 3.10
CA SER A 60 -1.66 13.91 3.32
C SER A 60 -2.58 14.26 2.16
N GLY A 61 -3.53 15.16 2.39
CA GLY A 61 -4.55 15.52 1.43
C GLY A 61 -5.69 14.51 1.35
N THR A 62 -6.42 14.52 0.25
CA THR A 62 -7.54 13.63 -0.03
C THR A 62 -7.48 13.09 -1.44
N LEU A 63 -7.92 11.87 -1.64
CA LEU A 63 -7.94 11.20 -2.94
C LEU A 63 -9.28 10.51 -3.16
N VAL A 64 -9.87 10.70 -4.32
CA VAL A 64 -11.05 9.96 -4.76
C VAL A 64 -10.63 9.06 -5.91
N LEU A 65 -10.89 7.78 -5.77
CA LEU A 65 -10.55 6.73 -6.73
C LEU A 65 -11.83 6.10 -7.27
N ARG A 66 -11.90 5.90 -8.59
CA ARG A 66 -13.04 5.24 -9.26
C ARG A 66 -12.51 4.14 -10.13
N GLN A 67 -12.98 2.93 -9.89
CA GLN A 67 -12.59 1.74 -10.64
C GLN A 67 -13.73 0.72 -10.61
N ALA A 68 -14.03 0.10 -11.73
CA ALA A 68 -15.04 -0.97 -11.85
C ALA A 68 -16.40 -0.62 -11.22
N GLY A 69 -16.85 0.63 -11.40
CA GLY A 69 -18.13 1.12 -10.85
C GLY A 69 -18.13 1.48 -9.37
N ALA A 70 -17.04 1.21 -8.64
CA ALA A 70 -16.88 1.63 -7.25
C ALA A 70 -16.19 2.99 -7.13
N GLU A 71 -16.58 3.78 -6.13
CA GLU A 71 -15.91 5.01 -5.73
C GLU A 71 -15.37 4.84 -4.31
N ILE A 72 -14.08 5.10 -4.13
CA ILE A 72 -13.39 5.07 -2.85
C ILE A 72 -12.84 6.45 -2.55
N ARG A 73 -13.19 7.00 -1.39
CA ARG A 73 -12.64 8.25 -0.86
C ARG A 73 -11.65 7.94 0.23
N LEU A 74 -10.46 8.51 0.12
CA LEU A 74 -9.37 8.36 1.06
C LEU A 74 -8.96 9.72 1.62
N ALA A 75 -8.95 9.83 2.93
CA ALA A 75 -8.31 10.90 3.67
C ALA A 75 -6.89 10.48 4.11
N ALA A 76 -6.15 11.38 4.73
CA ALA A 76 -4.84 11.08 5.30
C ALA A 76 -4.92 9.90 6.29
N GLY A 77 -4.03 8.93 6.15
CA GLY A 77 -3.99 7.68 6.91
C GLY A 77 -4.86 6.55 6.34
N GLU A 78 -5.76 6.84 5.42
CA GLU A 78 -6.60 5.81 4.81
C GLU A 78 -5.95 5.14 3.60
N GLN A 79 -6.41 3.94 3.28
CA GLN A 79 -5.74 3.02 2.36
C GLN A 79 -6.74 2.28 1.49
N ALA A 80 -6.31 1.91 0.28
CA ALA A 80 -7.08 1.07 -0.62
C ALA A 80 -6.17 0.16 -1.46
N LEU A 81 -6.74 -0.96 -1.91
CA LEU A 81 -6.17 -1.80 -2.96
C LEU A 81 -6.89 -1.52 -4.28
N LEU A 82 -6.12 -1.21 -5.30
CA LEU A 82 -6.57 -1.03 -6.68
C LEU A 82 -6.19 -2.23 -7.52
N LEU A 83 -7.04 -2.55 -8.49
CA LEU A 83 -6.89 -3.74 -9.33
C LEU A 83 -6.17 -3.40 -10.63
N ARG A 84 -5.27 -4.29 -11.08
CA ARG A 84 -4.60 -4.19 -12.39
C ARG A 84 -5.58 -4.40 -13.53
N GLY A 85 -5.25 -3.84 -14.70
CA GLY A 85 -5.92 -4.10 -15.96
C GLY A 85 -7.32 -3.49 -16.09
N LEU A 86 -7.86 -2.86 -15.06
CA LEU A 86 -9.16 -2.20 -15.09
C LEU A 86 -8.99 -0.68 -15.18
N PRO A 87 -9.86 0.02 -15.94
CA PRO A 87 -9.84 1.47 -16.01
C PRO A 87 -9.98 2.09 -14.62
N LEU A 88 -9.05 2.98 -14.29
CA LEU A 88 -8.98 3.74 -13.05
C LEU A 88 -9.09 5.22 -13.36
N SER A 89 -9.87 5.94 -12.57
CA SER A 89 -9.87 7.40 -12.54
C SER A 89 -9.58 7.87 -11.13
N TRP A 90 -8.83 8.97 -11.00
CA TRP A 90 -8.62 9.61 -9.71
C TRP A 90 -8.96 11.10 -9.77
N SER A 91 -9.26 11.68 -8.62
CA SER A 91 -9.36 13.12 -8.43
C SER A 91 -8.97 13.51 -7.01
N SER A 92 -8.45 14.73 -6.88
CA SER A 92 -8.14 15.37 -5.60
C SER A 92 -8.52 16.84 -5.66
N ALA A 93 -9.12 17.37 -4.59
CA ALA A 93 -9.50 18.78 -4.54
C ALA A 93 -8.27 19.67 -4.35
N ASP A 94 -7.37 19.29 -3.43
CA ASP A 94 -6.24 20.12 -2.99
C ASP A 94 -4.88 19.45 -3.23
N GLY A 95 -4.89 18.32 -3.92
CA GLY A 95 -3.71 17.47 -4.08
C GLY A 95 -3.56 16.46 -2.94
N ALA A 96 -2.68 15.49 -3.14
CA ALA A 96 -2.39 14.45 -2.16
C ALA A 96 -0.95 13.95 -2.27
N GLN A 97 -0.41 13.51 -1.14
CA GLN A 97 0.84 12.75 -1.05
C GLN A 97 0.51 11.31 -0.72
N LEU A 98 1.05 10.40 -1.50
CA LEU A 98 0.74 8.98 -1.44
C LEU A 98 2.02 8.16 -1.25
N VAL A 99 1.85 6.99 -0.65
CA VAL A 99 2.79 5.87 -0.80
C VAL A 99 2.05 4.76 -1.52
N VAL A 100 2.68 4.21 -2.55
CA VAL A 100 2.10 3.16 -3.37
C VAL A 100 3.04 1.96 -3.37
N LEU A 101 2.50 0.78 -3.04
CA LEU A 101 3.17 -0.50 -3.22
C LEU A 101 2.47 -1.23 -4.37
N ARG A 102 3.22 -1.52 -5.43
CA ARG A 102 2.73 -2.27 -6.61
C ARG A 102 3.23 -3.70 -6.56
N CYS A 103 2.35 -4.64 -6.88
CA CYS A 103 2.69 -6.03 -7.12
C CYS A 103 2.28 -6.43 -8.55
N THR A 104 3.25 -6.93 -9.32
CA THR A 104 3.01 -7.44 -10.70
C THR A 104 3.02 -8.97 -10.77
N ALA A 105 3.24 -9.65 -9.63
CA ALA A 105 3.26 -11.11 -9.57
C ALA A 105 1.85 -11.72 -9.63
N GLY A 106 1.82 -12.99 -9.99
CA GLY A 106 0.63 -13.83 -9.91
C GLY A 106 -0.43 -13.56 -10.98
N PRO A 107 -1.52 -14.33 -10.97
CA PRO A 107 -2.64 -14.19 -11.88
C PRO A 107 -3.47 -12.94 -11.53
N GLN A 108 -4.38 -12.56 -12.43
CA GLN A 108 -5.38 -11.52 -12.16
C GLN A 108 -6.15 -11.84 -10.87
N PRO A 109 -6.41 -10.82 -10.02
CA PRO A 109 -7.20 -11.02 -8.81
C PRO A 109 -8.62 -11.47 -9.16
N ALA A 110 -9.20 -12.32 -8.33
CA ALA A 110 -10.59 -12.75 -8.45
C ALA A 110 -11.59 -11.63 -8.06
N LEU A 111 -11.11 -10.52 -7.51
CA LEU A 111 -11.93 -9.38 -7.14
C LEU A 111 -12.44 -8.64 -8.38
N SER A 112 -13.69 -8.22 -8.33
CA SER A 112 -14.33 -7.42 -9.39
C SER A 112 -14.27 -5.91 -9.10
N GLN A 113 -13.94 -5.49 -7.88
CA GLN A 113 -13.90 -4.09 -7.46
C GLN A 113 -12.70 -3.83 -6.54
N PRO A 114 -12.20 -2.57 -6.50
CA PRO A 114 -11.17 -2.17 -5.55
C PRO A 114 -11.67 -2.30 -4.11
N VAL A 115 -10.74 -2.38 -3.17
CA VAL A 115 -11.05 -2.58 -1.74
C VAL A 115 -10.49 -1.42 -0.92
N LYS A 116 -11.36 -0.70 -0.19
CA LYS A 116 -10.91 0.18 0.89
C LYS A 116 -10.51 -0.68 2.09
N ILE A 117 -9.33 -0.44 2.66
CA ILE A 117 -8.89 -1.16 3.85
C ILE A 117 -9.71 -0.67 5.05
N ASP A 118 -10.45 -1.58 5.68
CA ASP A 118 -11.20 -1.26 6.89
C ASP A 118 -10.31 -1.50 8.12
N THR A 119 -9.79 -0.43 8.67
CA THR A 119 -8.96 -0.48 9.89
C THR A 119 -9.74 -0.74 11.16
N SER A 120 -11.09 -0.72 11.09
CA SER A 120 -12.00 -1.07 12.19
C SER A 120 -12.52 -2.51 12.13
N ALA A 121 -12.14 -3.27 11.10
CA ALA A 121 -12.54 -4.66 10.95
C ALA A 121 -12.14 -5.51 12.17
N ALA A 122 -13.01 -6.43 12.55
CA ALA A 122 -12.74 -7.35 13.67
C ALA A 122 -11.50 -8.21 13.35
N LEU A 123 -10.52 -8.17 14.24
CA LEU A 123 -9.30 -8.95 14.12
C LEU A 123 -9.47 -10.34 14.70
N SER A 124 -8.94 -11.33 14.03
CA SER A 124 -8.90 -12.73 14.48
C SER A 124 -7.51 -13.12 14.95
N PRO A 125 -7.36 -14.06 15.89
CA PRO A 125 -6.06 -14.54 16.31
C PRO A 125 -5.18 -14.96 15.13
N SER A 126 -3.92 -14.57 15.17
CA SER A 126 -2.92 -14.88 14.15
C SER A 126 -1.63 -15.39 14.79
N ASN A 127 -0.74 -15.95 13.97
CA ASN A 127 0.49 -16.54 14.46
C ASN A 127 1.41 -15.48 15.08
N PRO A 128 1.92 -15.73 16.30
CA PRO A 128 2.97 -14.90 16.88
C PRO A 128 4.31 -15.14 16.15
N PRO A 129 5.34 -14.32 16.42
CA PRO A 129 6.70 -14.62 15.99
C PRO A 129 7.15 -16.00 16.47
N LEU A 130 8.13 -16.58 15.75
CA LEU A 130 8.71 -17.86 16.10
C LEU A 130 9.27 -17.82 17.53
N ALA A 131 9.00 -18.87 18.31
CA ALA A 131 9.35 -18.93 19.75
C ALA A 131 10.84 -18.73 20.01
N GLU A 132 11.71 -19.25 19.13
CA GLU A 132 13.18 -19.11 19.22
C GLU A 132 13.66 -17.68 18.99
N LEU A 133 12.85 -16.81 18.42
CA LEU A 133 13.18 -15.40 18.23
C LEU A 133 12.70 -14.53 19.39
N LEU A 134 11.79 -15.01 20.22
CA LEU A 134 11.21 -14.22 21.29
C LEU A 134 12.16 -14.03 22.47
N VAL A 135 12.25 -12.79 22.94
CA VAL A 135 12.91 -12.42 24.19
C VAL A 135 11.80 -12.05 25.18
N GLY A 136 11.28 -13.07 25.88
CA GLY A 136 10.18 -12.90 26.82
C GLY A 136 8.91 -13.66 26.44
N PRO A 137 7.76 -13.27 27.02
CA PRO A 137 6.49 -13.97 26.78
C PRO A 137 6.03 -13.90 25.33
N THR A 138 5.35 -14.95 24.87
CA THR A 138 4.72 -14.97 23.55
C THR A 138 3.61 -13.93 23.48
N PRO A 139 3.61 -13.01 22.49
CA PRO A 139 2.55 -12.02 22.34
C PRO A 139 1.26 -12.63 21.84
N GLN A 140 0.15 -11.95 22.07
CA GLN A 140 -1.11 -12.21 21.39
C GLN A 140 -1.13 -11.35 20.12
N CYS A 141 -1.15 -12.01 18.97
CA CYS A 141 -1.24 -11.37 17.67
C CYS A 141 -2.63 -11.61 17.07
N ARG A 142 -3.15 -10.59 16.37
CA ARG A 142 -4.41 -10.68 15.64
C ARG A 142 -4.27 -9.99 14.29
N SER A 143 -5.02 -10.46 13.30
CA SER A 143 -5.01 -9.85 11.98
C SER A 143 -6.37 -9.97 11.27
N HIS A 144 -6.55 -9.12 10.27
CA HIS A 144 -7.61 -9.21 9.28
C HIS A 144 -7.01 -8.93 7.91
N ALA A 145 -7.09 -9.89 6.98
CA ALA A 145 -6.68 -9.69 5.61
C ALA A 145 -7.85 -9.13 4.80
N SER A 146 -7.76 -7.85 4.40
CA SER A 146 -8.72 -7.22 3.48
C SER A 146 -8.56 -7.74 2.06
N TYR A 147 -7.36 -8.16 1.70
CA TYR A 147 -7.04 -8.80 0.42
C TYR A 147 -5.90 -9.80 0.57
N ARG A 148 -6.02 -10.90 -0.17
CA ARG A 148 -4.95 -11.87 -0.39
C ARG A 148 -4.99 -12.31 -1.85
N SER A 149 -3.84 -12.20 -2.55
CA SER A 149 -3.72 -12.70 -3.92
C SER A 149 -3.88 -14.23 -3.97
N ALA A 150 -4.28 -14.76 -5.12
CA ALA A 150 -4.47 -16.19 -5.29
C ALA A 150 -3.19 -17.01 -5.03
N SER A 151 -2.01 -16.44 -5.34
CA SER A 151 -0.71 -17.04 -5.03
C SER A 151 -0.28 -16.88 -3.57
N GLY A 152 -0.95 -16.00 -2.80
CA GLY A 152 -0.58 -15.66 -1.44
C GLY A 152 0.62 -14.71 -1.31
N GLU A 153 1.20 -14.28 -2.43
CA GLU A 153 2.40 -13.43 -2.44
C GLU A 153 2.12 -11.97 -2.10
N PHE A 154 0.88 -11.53 -2.29
CA PHE A 154 0.47 -10.18 -1.93
C PHE A 154 -0.72 -10.22 -0.97
N VAL A 155 -0.53 -9.66 0.21
CA VAL A 155 -1.54 -9.59 1.27
C VAL A 155 -1.55 -8.18 1.81
N CYS A 156 -2.74 -7.60 2.01
CA CYS A 156 -2.89 -6.35 2.76
C CYS A 156 -4.10 -6.42 3.71
N GLY A 157 -4.01 -5.68 4.80
CA GLY A 157 -5.03 -5.65 5.84
C GLY A 157 -4.53 -4.96 7.10
N THR A 158 -5.11 -5.32 8.22
CA THR A 158 -4.79 -4.76 9.54
C THR A 158 -4.23 -5.84 10.47
N TRP A 159 -3.41 -5.43 11.39
CA TRP A 159 -2.74 -6.31 12.35
C TRP A 159 -2.52 -5.58 13.67
N ASP A 160 -2.61 -6.29 14.77
CA ASP A 160 -2.16 -5.81 16.07
C ASP A 160 -1.43 -6.91 16.86
N SER A 161 -0.78 -6.48 17.92
CA SER A 161 -0.08 -7.36 18.84
C SER A 161 0.02 -6.72 20.24
N THR A 162 0.00 -7.55 21.28
CA THR A 162 0.51 -7.10 22.58
C THR A 162 2.02 -6.81 22.48
N PRO A 163 2.57 -5.92 23.34
CA PRO A 163 4.00 -5.61 23.29
C PRO A 163 4.89 -6.85 23.39
N TYR A 164 5.95 -6.90 22.60
CA TYR A 164 6.94 -7.98 22.65
C TYR A 164 8.30 -7.47 22.19
N HIS A 165 9.33 -8.25 22.54
CA HIS A 165 10.68 -8.08 22.04
C HIS A 165 11.13 -9.36 21.35
N ARG A 166 11.78 -9.25 20.19
CA ARG A 166 12.37 -10.36 19.46
C ARG A 166 13.79 -10.07 19.00
N LEU A 167 14.55 -11.12 18.79
CA LEU A 167 15.87 -11.05 18.17
C LEU A 167 15.76 -10.54 16.73
N PRO A 168 16.82 -9.93 16.19
CA PRO A 168 16.88 -9.58 14.78
C PRO A 168 16.64 -10.79 13.88
N MET A 169 15.90 -10.59 12.80
CA MET A 169 15.70 -11.59 11.75
C MET A 169 15.76 -10.94 10.37
N THR A 170 16.13 -11.74 9.38
CA THR A 170 16.03 -11.33 7.98
C THR A 170 14.62 -11.57 7.48
N PHE A 171 13.96 -10.53 6.99
CA PHE A 171 12.68 -10.67 6.32
C PHE A 171 12.85 -11.38 4.98
N GLN A 172 12.02 -12.38 4.72
CA GLN A 172 11.99 -13.12 3.45
C GLN A 172 11.02 -12.51 2.44
N HIS A 173 10.38 -11.38 2.79
CA HIS A 173 9.40 -10.67 1.97
C HIS A 173 9.52 -9.15 2.18
N PHE A 174 8.94 -8.39 1.28
CA PHE A 174 8.77 -6.96 1.46
C PHE A 174 7.54 -6.67 2.33
N GLU A 175 7.69 -5.77 3.26
CA GLU A 175 6.63 -5.36 4.16
C GLU A 175 6.55 -3.83 4.23
N LEU A 176 5.37 -3.28 4.00
CA LEU A 176 5.04 -1.87 4.21
C LEU A 176 4.11 -1.78 5.41
N MET A 177 4.59 -1.19 6.49
CA MET A 177 3.80 -0.95 7.70
C MET A 177 3.42 0.52 7.83
N HIS A 178 2.15 0.76 8.12
CA HIS A 178 1.63 2.05 8.56
C HIS A 178 1.11 1.89 9.99
N LEU A 179 1.81 2.48 10.95
CA LEU A 179 1.43 2.38 12.35
C LEU A 179 0.24 3.31 12.64
N LEU A 180 -0.86 2.74 13.08
CA LEU A 180 -2.05 3.46 13.53
C LEU A 180 -1.94 3.83 15.00
N GLU A 181 -1.32 2.94 15.80
CA GLU A 181 -1.10 3.10 17.23
C GLU A 181 0.18 2.38 17.64
N GLY A 182 0.82 2.83 18.72
CA GLY A 182 2.03 2.24 19.24
C GLY A 182 3.30 2.63 18.50
N SER A 183 4.36 1.85 18.68
CA SER A 183 5.68 2.06 18.08
C SER A 183 6.40 0.75 17.81
N VAL A 184 7.28 0.76 16.82
CA VAL A 184 8.20 -0.33 16.50
C VAL A 184 9.62 0.21 16.48
N THR A 185 10.54 -0.51 17.10
CA THR A 185 11.99 -0.24 17.05
C THR A 185 12.69 -1.39 16.33
N PHE A 186 13.56 -1.06 15.37
CA PHE A 186 14.37 -1.99 14.59
C PHE A 186 15.83 -1.95 15.00
#